data_b05d40cd1b609a03e36039aed4d629e2
#
_entry.id   b05d40cd1b609a03e36039aed4d629e2
#
_cell.length_a   1.000
_cell.length_b   1.000
_cell.length_c   1.000
_cell.angle_alpha   90.00
_cell.angle_beta   90.00
_cell.angle_gamma   90.00
#
_symmetry.space_group_name_H-M   'P 1'
#
loop_
_entity.id
_entity.type
_entity.pdbx_description
1 polymer ?
#
loop_
_entity_poly.entity_id
_entity_poly.type
_entity_poly.pdbx_seq_one_letter_code
_entity_poly.pdbx_strand_id
1 'polypeptide(L)'
;MIMRLLTCLMFCLAVFPASADDLLVRSKVIPEEAWIGQRVILQIDVLAPDAWAKIPRFGNIELSGAYVLQPMDQGVRLQETVDGTSYTGQRYEISIYPQRSGSFELEMEALEVEVRTLGGNAGSVTRKVALPAVKFDSRVPPGAEGIRGLISTTRLTARQEWEPEPADMQVGDAIKRTISLKAAGISGMAFEPLGQDPIEGLALYPAQPRVDDKVERGTIEGSRIETLTYVAERSGTYTLPAIILEWWDIERESL
;
A
#
# COMPACT_ATOMS: atom_id res chain seq x y z
N MET A 1 29.08 32.29 70.07
CA MET A 1 29.90 31.52 69.13
C MET A 1 29.00 30.43 68.62
N ILE A 2 28.36 30.70 67.46
CA ILE A 2 27.25 29.87 66.88
C ILE A 2 27.86 29.03 65.75
N MET A 3 27.87 27.70 65.94
CA MET A 3 28.41 26.74 65.00
C MET A 3 27.28 26.36 64.07
N ARG A 4 27.36 26.76 62.76
CA ARG A 4 26.42 26.38 61.67
C ARG A 4 26.79 25.02 61.20
N LEU A 5 25.86 24.06 61.41
CA LEU A 5 25.90 22.73 60.81
C LEU A 5 25.44 22.82 59.31
N LEU A 6 26.32 22.50 58.36
CA LEU A 6 26.04 22.45 56.96
C LEU A 6 25.60 21.01 56.63
N THR A 7 24.30 20.79 56.47
CA THR A 7 23.76 19.50 56.07
C THR A 7 23.88 19.39 54.52
N CYS A 8 24.82 18.59 54.06
CA CYS A 8 24.98 18.28 52.63
C CYS A 8 23.94 17.23 52.22
N LEU A 9 22.89 17.67 51.51
CA LEU A 9 21.88 16.81 50.96
C LEU A 9 22.44 16.16 49.68
N MET A 10 22.90 14.92 49.80
CA MET A 10 23.41 14.13 48.69
C MET A 10 22.21 13.60 47.87
N PHE A 11 21.95 14.26 46.74
CA PHE A 11 20.91 13.84 45.80
C PHE A 11 21.44 12.62 45.02
N CYS A 12 21.06 11.42 45.45
CA CYS A 12 21.29 10.19 44.68
C CYS A 12 20.43 10.25 43.43
N LEU A 13 21.01 10.61 42.27
CA LEU A 13 20.42 10.32 40.98
C LEU A 13 20.43 8.78 40.84
N ALA A 14 19.26 8.18 41.00
CA ALA A 14 19.05 6.79 40.58
C ALA A 14 19.08 6.76 39.04
N VAL A 15 20.25 6.42 38.50
CA VAL A 15 20.37 6.03 37.09
C VAL A 15 19.73 4.66 37.01
N PHE A 16 18.49 4.60 36.52
CA PHE A 16 17.90 3.35 36.11
C PHE A 16 18.68 2.92 34.86
N PRO A 17 19.29 1.73 34.84
CA PRO A 17 19.84 1.21 33.62
C PRO A 17 18.65 1.02 32.64
N ALA A 18 18.67 1.72 31.51
CA ALA A 18 17.81 1.39 30.39
C ALA A 18 18.11 -0.08 30.06
N SER A 19 17.09 -0.93 30.17
CA SER A 19 17.21 -2.35 29.80
C SER A 19 17.67 -2.39 28.35
N ALA A 20 18.84 -2.95 28.10
CA ALA A 20 19.44 -3.13 26.79
C ALA A 20 18.61 -4.11 25.87
N ASP A 21 17.37 -4.34 26.24
CA ASP A 21 16.50 -5.39 25.73
C ASP A 21 15.24 -4.86 25.01
N ASP A 22 15.11 -3.54 24.86
CA ASP A 22 13.92 -2.91 24.32
C ASP A 22 13.97 -2.85 22.79
N LEU A 23 12.97 -3.46 22.14
CA LEU A 23 12.73 -3.29 20.72
C LEU A 23 12.33 -1.83 20.44
N LEU A 24 12.94 -1.27 19.41
CA LEU A 24 12.54 0.03 18.89
C LEU A 24 11.54 -0.19 17.75
N VAL A 25 10.29 0.14 17.99
CA VAL A 25 9.22 0.04 16.98
C VAL A 25 8.64 1.41 16.73
N ARG A 26 8.58 1.80 15.48
CA ARG A 26 8.03 3.08 15.03
C ARG A 26 7.06 2.83 13.89
N SER A 27 6.00 3.62 13.85
CA SER A 27 5.06 3.65 12.73
C SER A 27 4.81 5.08 12.29
N LYS A 28 4.68 5.29 10.99
CA LYS A 28 4.28 6.56 10.39
C LYS A 28 3.57 6.33 9.07
N VAL A 29 2.76 7.29 8.65
CA VAL A 29 2.12 7.32 7.34
C VAL A 29 2.71 8.40 6.45
N ILE A 30 2.77 8.15 5.15
CA ILE A 30 3.31 9.07 4.14
C ILE A 30 2.46 8.96 2.87
N PRO A 31 1.84 10.05 2.39
CA PRO A 31 1.69 11.33 3.06
C PRO A 31 0.65 11.27 4.20
N GLU A 32 0.62 12.27 5.08
CA GLU A 32 -0.41 12.43 6.13
C GLU A 32 -1.72 13.00 5.57
N GLU A 33 -1.66 13.70 4.43
CA GLU A 33 -2.80 14.15 3.64
C GLU A 33 -2.72 13.55 2.25
N ALA A 34 -3.78 12.90 1.81
CA ALA A 34 -3.84 12.19 0.53
C ALA A 34 -5.13 12.51 -0.24
N TRP A 35 -5.12 12.23 -1.53
CA TRP A 35 -6.34 12.18 -2.33
C TRP A 35 -6.98 10.78 -2.24
N ILE A 36 -8.30 10.69 -2.48
CA ILE A 36 -8.96 9.40 -2.68
C ILE A 36 -8.22 8.64 -3.80
N GLY A 37 -7.96 7.35 -3.59
CA GLY A 37 -7.25 6.49 -4.54
C GLY A 37 -5.74 6.73 -4.63
N GLN A 38 -5.17 7.68 -3.86
CA GLN A 38 -3.73 7.87 -3.74
C GLN A 38 -3.12 6.84 -2.78
N ARG A 39 -1.94 6.34 -3.10
CA ARG A 39 -1.19 5.48 -2.20
C ARG A 39 -0.73 6.27 -0.97
N VAL A 40 -1.13 5.80 0.20
CA VAL A 40 -0.57 6.17 1.50
C VAL A 40 0.30 5.01 1.96
N ILE A 41 1.53 5.28 2.34
CA ILE A 41 2.47 4.27 2.81
C ILE A 41 2.48 4.28 4.33
N LEU A 42 2.08 3.18 4.95
CA LEU A 42 2.34 2.93 6.35
C LEU A 42 3.73 2.29 6.45
N GLN A 43 4.69 3.04 6.98
CA GLN A 43 6.03 2.53 7.31
C GLN A 43 6.06 2.04 8.74
N ILE A 44 6.59 0.83 8.93
CA ILE A 44 6.81 0.22 10.24
C ILE A 44 8.28 -0.17 10.34
N ASP A 45 9.02 0.49 11.22
CA ASP A 45 10.41 0.16 11.54
C ASP A 45 10.43 -0.73 12.77
N VAL A 46 11.08 -1.88 12.66
CA VAL A 46 11.28 -2.82 13.76
C VAL A 46 12.78 -3.06 13.90
N LEU A 47 13.36 -2.59 14.99
CA LEU A 47 14.79 -2.69 15.26
C LEU A 47 15.03 -3.30 16.64
N ALA A 48 16.11 -4.07 16.74
CA ALA A 48 16.59 -4.67 17.99
C ALA A 48 18.04 -4.24 18.27
N PRO A 49 18.41 -4.05 19.54
CA PRO A 49 19.79 -3.78 19.90
C PRO A 49 20.63 -5.05 19.70
N ASP A 50 21.72 -4.95 18.93
CA ASP A 50 22.71 -6.00 18.68
C ASP A 50 22.17 -7.40 18.29
N ALA A 51 20.87 -7.49 17.97
CA ALA A 51 20.20 -8.73 17.65
C ALA A 51 19.45 -8.62 16.32
N TRP A 52 19.44 -9.72 15.58
CA TRP A 52 18.64 -9.84 14.37
C TRP A 52 17.19 -10.18 14.74
N ALA A 53 16.24 -9.32 14.41
CA ALA A 53 14.83 -9.62 14.46
C ALA A 53 14.43 -10.44 13.22
N LYS A 54 13.74 -11.56 13.40
CA LYS A 54 13.07 -12.24 12.29
C LYS A 54 11.93 -11.39 11.77
N ILE A 55 11.50 -11.68 10.53
CA ILE A 55 10.35 -11.04 9.90
C ILE A 55 9.16 -11.07 10.86
N PRO A 56 8.66 -9.91 11.31
CA PRO A 56 7.49 -9.87 12.18
C PRO A 56 6.26 -10.37 11.42
N ARG A 57 5.32 -10.95 12.15
CA ARG A 57 4.03 -11.32 11.59
C ARG A 57 3.07 -10.15 11.77
N PHE A 58 2.71 -9.55 10.66
CA PHE A 58 1.62 -8.58 10.65
C PHE A 58 0.30 -9.35 10.68
N GLY A 59 -0.59 -9.00 11.60
CA GLY A 59 -1.98 -9.47 11.60
C GLY A 59 -2.73 -8.97 10.36
N ASN A 60 -4.00 -9.32 10.24
CA ASN A 60 -4.85 -8.76 9.20
C ASN A 60 -5.07 -7.27 9.49
N ILE A 61 -4.60 -6.41 8.62
CA ILE A 61 -4.77 -4.96 8.74
C ILE A 61 -5.96 -4.57 7.89
N GLU A 62 -7.06 -4.22 8.56
CA GLU A 62 -8.29 -3.74 7.93
C GLU A 62 -8.53 -2.29 8.30
N LEU A 63 -8.89 -1.48 7.31
CA LEU A 63 -9.23 -0.08 7.50
C LEU A 63 -10.50 0.26 6.74
N SER A 64 -11.56 0.58 7.47
CA SER A 64 -12.86 0.87 6.88
C SER A 64 -12.80 2.05 5.90
N GLY A 65 -13.21 1.82 4.66
CA GLY A 65 -13.18 2.81 3.59
C GLY A 65 -11.80 2.99 2.96
N ALA A 66 -10.90 2.03 3.13
CA ALA A 66 -9.63 1.98 2.42
C ALA A 66 -9.32 0.55 1.97
N TYR A 67 -8.59 0.45 0.87
CA TYR A 67 -8.02 -0.78 0.41
C TYR A 67 -6.60 -0.91 0.96
N VAL A 68 -6.26 -2.03 1.61
CA VAL A 68 -4.95 -2.26 2.23
C VAL A 68 -4.26 -3.43 1.56
N LEU A 69 -3.05 -3.21 1.07
CA LEU A 69 -2.17 -4.24 0.55
C LEU A 69 -1.08 -4.55 1.57
N GLN A 70 -1.05 -5.78 2.03
CA GLN A 70 -0.01 -6.29 2.93
C GLN A 70 1.37 -6.21 2.27
N PRO A 71 2.47 -6.13 3.06
CA PRO A 71 3.80 -6.08 2.51
C PRO A 71 4.10 -7.36 1.72
N MET A 72 4.59 -7.20 0.49
CA MET A 72 4.91 -8.30 -0.42
C MET A 72 6.37 -8.75 -0.33
N ASP A 73 7.20 -8.04 0.45
CA ASP A 73 8.64 -8.27 0.57
C ASP A 73 9.11 -8.48 2.01
N GLN A 74 10.39 -8.80 2.16
CA GLN A 74 11.03 -9.02 3.46
C GLN A 74 11.41 -7.70 4.18
N GLY A 75 11.02 -6.56 3.62
CA GLY A 75 11.38 -5.25 4.14
C GLY A 75 12.81 -4.83 3.80
N VAL A 76 13.09 -3.55 4.06
CA VAL A 76 14.40 -2.93 3.83
C VAL A 76 15.21 -2.96 5.12
N ARG A 77 16.46 -3.41 5.05
CA ARG A 77 17.35 -3.40 6.21
C ARG A 77 17.61 -1.99 6.71
N LEU A 78 17.52 -1.83 8.03
CA LEU A 78 17.87 -0.61 8.75
C LEU A 78 18.98 -0.89 9.75
N GLN A 79 19.85 0.10 9.93
CA GLN A 79 20.81 0.16 11.02
C GLN A 79 20.91 1.60 11.49
N GLU A 80 20.76 1.81 12.78
CA GLU A 80 20.91 3.13 13.39
C GLU A 80 21.52 3.03 14.79
N THR A 81 22.09 4.13 15.28
CA THR A 81 22.60 4.22 16.65
C THR A 81 21.73 5.21 17.42
N VAL A 82 21.10 4.76 18.48
CA VAL A 82 20.27 5.57 19.37
C VAL A 82 20.88 5.54 20.77
N ASP A 83 21.18 6.70 21.33
CA ASP A 83 21.78 6.86 22.66
C ASP A 83 23.04 5.96 22.89
N GLY A 84 23.87 5.81 21.84
CA GLY A 84 25.10 5.01 21.88
C GLY A 84 24.89 3.51 21.68
N THR A 85 23.66 3.02 21.59
CA THR A 85 23.33 1.63 21.31
C THR A 85 23.06 1.43 19.82
N SER A 86 23.68 0.42 19.23
CA SER A 86 23.46 0.05 17.82
C SER A 86 22.20 -0.79 17.70
N TYR A 87 21.32 -0.40 16.81
CA TYR A 87 20.10 -1.12 16.48
C TYR A 87 20.14 -1.61 15.04
N THR A 88 19.74 -2.84 14.82
CA THR A 88 19.58 -3.42 13.49
C THR A 88 18.17 -3.98 13.32
N GLY A 89 17.63 -3.88 12.13
CA GLY A 89 16.28 -4.37 11.86
C GLY A 89 15.83 -4.14 10.44
N GLN A 90 14.54 -3.95 10.28
CA GLN A 90 13.91 -3.82 8.97
C GLN A 90 12.78 -2.79 9.00
N ARG A 91 12.59 -2.13 7.86
CA ARG A 91 11.44 -1.29 7.53
C ARG A 91 10.51 -2.06 6.63
N TYR A 92 9.25 -2.09 7.00
CA TYR A 92 8.15 -2.65 6.23
C TYR A 92 7.27 -1.52 5.71
N GLU A 93 6.76 -1.69 4.48
CA GLU A 93 5.84 -0.75 3.87
C GLU A 93 4.54 -1.46 3.52
N ILE A 94 3.44 -0.90 4.01
CA ILE A 94 2.08 -1.35 3.75
C ILE A 94 1.40 -0.27 2.95
N SER A 95 0.81 -0.63 1.82
CA SER A 95 0.13 0.33 0.95
C SER A 95 -1.35 0.43 1.32
N ILE A 96 -1.80 1.65 1.57
CA ILE A 96 -3.19 1.99 1.91
C ILE A 96 -3.72 2.91 0.81
N TYR A 97 -4.90 2.60 0.27
CA TYR A 97 -5.57 3.40 -0.75
C TYR A 97 -6.94 3.82 -0.22
N PRO A 98 -7.11 5.07 0.25
CA PRO A 98 -8.39 5.56 0.76
C PRO A 98 -9.43 5.59 -0.36
N GLN A 99 -10.64 5.09 -0.07
CA GLN A 99 -11.77 5.04 -1.00
C GLN A 99 -12.89 6.03 -0.60
N ARG A 100 -12.70 6.77 0.47
CA ARG A 100 -13.59 7.85 0.95
C ARG A 100 -12.77 9.02 1.45
N SER A 101 -13.39 10.19 1.52
CA SER A 101 -12.81 11.35 2.20
C SER A 101 -12.98 11.28 3.71
N GLY A 102 -12.20 12.08 4.43
CA GLY A 102 -12.21 12.23 5.88
C GLY A 102 -11.00 11.61 6.55
N SER A 103 -11.01 11.63 7.86
CA SER A 103 -9.95 11.10 8.70
C SER A 103 -9.97 9.57 8.77
N PHE A 104 -8.79 9.01 8.75
CA PHE A 104 -8.51 7.60 8.99
C PHE A 104 -7.62 7.49 10.24
N GLU A 105 -8.00 6.59 11.12
CA GLU A 105 -7.21 6.21 12.28
C GLU A 105 -7.01 4.70 12.23
N LEU A 106 -5.75 4.29 12.23
CA LEU A 106 -5.37 2.89 12.20
C LEU A 106 -4.74 2.51 13.52
N GLU A 107 -5.47 1.70 14.28
CA GLU A 107 -4.96 0.97 15.43
C GLU A 107 -4.56 -0.43 14.98
N MET A 108 -3.35 -0.84 15.29
CA MET A 108 -2.85 -2.16 14.93
C MET A 108 -2.71 -3.02 16.19
N GLU A 109 -3.00 -4.31 16.02
CA GLU A 109 -2.68 -5.28 17.06
C GLU A 109 -1.17 -5.28 17.36
N ALA A 110 -0.83 -5.71 18.58
CA ALA A 110 0.56 -5.81 18.98
C ALA A 110 1.32 -6.76 18.03
N LEU A 111 2.44 -6.27 17.52
CA LEU A 111 3.31 -7.00 16.60
C LEU A 111 4.07 -8.10 17.37
N GLU A 112 4.04 -9.33 16.85
CA GLU A 112 4.87 -10.41 17.37
C GLU A 112 6.23 -10.41 16.65
N VAL A 113 7.30 -10.16 17.41
CA VAL A 113 8.68 -10.10 16.91
C VAL A 113 9.52 -11.16 17.59
N GLU A 114 10.20 -11.99 16.80
CA GLU A 114 11.15 -12.96 17.30
C GLU A 114 12.58 -12.38 17.29
N VAL A 115 13.15 -12.16 18.47
CA VAL A 115 14.49 -11.60 18.65
C VAL A 115 15.46 -12.71 19.03
N ARG A 116 16.64 -12.73 18.42
CA ARG A 116 17.75 -13.61 18.85
C ARG A 116 18.49 -12.99 20.03
N THR A 117 18.64 -13.75 21.08
CA THR A 117 19.56 -13.38 22.17
C THR A 117 21.00 -13.75 21.80
N LEU A 118 21.89 -12.75 21.82
CA LEU A 118 23.32 -12.95 21.65
C LEU A 118 23.93 -13.20 23.04
N GLY A 119 24.41 -14.43 23.31
CA GLY A 119 25.03 -14.79 24.60
C GLY A 119 24.92 -16.30 24.89
N GLY A 120 25.60 -16.79 25.90
CA GLY A 120 25.85 -18.21 26.20
C GLY A 120 24.70 -19.21 26.19
N ASN A 121 23.45 -18.77 26.07
CA ASN A 121 22.27 -19.57 25.71
C ASN A 121 21.63 -18.95 24.46
N ALA A 122 22.22 -19.22 23.30
CA ALA A 122 21.66 -18.77 22.03
C ALA A 122 20.24 -19.33 21.83
N GLY A 123 19.24 -18.50 21.99
CA GLY A 123 17.82 -18.80 21.81
C GLY A 123 17.10 -17.69 21.09
N SER A 124 15.84 -17.91 20.70
CA SER A 124 14.95 -16.84 20.23
C SER A 124 13.84 -16.63 21.26
N VAL A 125 13.47 -15.38 21.46
CA VAL A 125 12.38 -14.97 22.33
C VAL A 125 11.36 -14.21 21.48
N THR A 126 10.10 -14.62 21.55
CA THR A 126 9.00 -13.86 20.93
C THR A 126 8.54 -12.78 21.87
N ARG A 127 8.48 -11.54 21.37
CA ARG A 127 7.97 -10.39 22.10
C ARG A 127 6.76 -9.80 21.39
N LYS A 128 5.79 -9.34 22.19
CA LYS A 128 4.66 -8.55 21.69
C LYS A 128 4.94 -7.08 21.94
N VAL A 129 4.92 -6.28 20.87
CA VAL A 129 5.19 -4.85 20.92
C VAL A 129 3.98 -4.11 20.37
N ALA A 130 3.45 -3.17 21.17
CA ALA A 130 2.38 -2.29 20.71
C ALA A 130 2.90 -1.36 19.61
N LEU A 131 2.13 -1.22 18.53
CA LEU A 131 2.39 -0.24 17.49
C LEU A 131 1.66 1.06 17.83
N PRO A 132 2.32 2.22 17.72
CA PRO A 132 1.63 3.50 17.85
C PRO A 132 0.52 3.62 16.82
N ALA A 133 -0.66 4.10 17.22
CA ALA A 133 -1.72 4.42 16.28
C ALA A 133 -1.25 5.50 15.30
N VAL A 134 -1.65 5.38 14.05
CA VAL A 134 -1.34 6.35 13.01
C VAL A 134 -2.62 6.96 12.45
N LYS A 135 -2.52 8.22 12.00
CA LYS A 135 -3.64 8.96 11.43
C LYS A 135 -3.23 9.61 10.12
N PHE A 136 -4.17 9.68 9.20
CA PHE A 136 -4.04 10.47 7.99
C PHE A 136 -5.41 10.96 7.51
N ASP A 137 -5.41 11.98 6.68
CA ASP A 137 -6.63 12.53 6.09
C ASP A 137 -6.68 12.27 4.58
N SER A 138 -7.87 12.04 4.06
CA SER A 138 -8.12 11.90 2.63
C SER A 138 -9.16 12.90 2.15
N ARG A 139 -8.94 13.43 0.95
CA ARG A 139 -9.79 14.45 0.32
C ARG A 139 -10.22 14.00 -1.07
N VAL A 140 -11.40 14.45 -1.50
CA VAL A 140 -11.85 14.31 -2.89
C VAL A 140 -11.11 15.34 -3.74
N PRO A 141 -10.47 14.96 -4.85
CA PRO A 141 -9.92 15.93 -5.77
C PRO A 141 -11.01 16.82 -6.37
N PRO A 142 -10.73 18.10 -6.66
CA PRO A 142 -11.70 19.00 -7.29
C PRO A 142 -12.21 18.44 -8.62
N GLY A 143 -13.53 18.40 -8.77
CA GLY A 143 -14.20 17.87 -9.97
C GLY A 143 -14.36 16.35 -10.01
N ALA A 144 -13.84 15.64 -9.02
CA ALA A 144 -13.92 14.17 -8.93
C ALA A 144 -15.07 13.68 -8.02
N GLU A 145 -15.96 14.58 -7.64
CA GLU A 145 -17.12 14.25 -6.78
C GLU A 145 -18.03 13.23 -7.51
N GLY A 146 -18.20 12.06 -6.92
CA GLY A 146 -19.05 11.00 -7.46
C GLY A 146 -18.33 10.00 -8.40
N ILE A 147 -17.07 10.22 -8.75
CA ILE A 147 -16.26 9.22 -9.46
C ILE A 147 -15.93 8.09 -8.50
N ARG A 148 -16.43 6.88 -8.81
CA ARG A 148 -16.11 5.66 -8.06
C ARG A 148 -14.82 5.06 -8.59
N GLY A 149 -14.05 4.39 -7.73
CA GLY A 149 -12.80 3.74 -8.12
C GLY A 149 -11.74 4.71 -8.65
N LEU A 150 -11.83 6.00 -8.24
CA LEU A 150 -10.87 7.01 -8.65
C LEU A 150 -9.44 6.57 -8.28
N ILE A 151 -8.55 6.66 -9.25
CA ILE A 151 -7.11 6.47 -9.07
C ILE A 151 -6.44 7.84 -9.07
N SER A 152 -5.64 8.11 -8.05
CA SER A 152 -4.82 9.30 -7.94
C SER A 152 -3.34 8.91 -8.00
N THR A 153 -2.68 9.31 -9.09
CA THR A 153 -1.29 8.90 -9.37
C THR A 153 -0.54 10.00 -10.14
N THR A 154 0.77 9.87 -10.24
CA THR A 154 1.59 10.78 -11.04
C THR A 154 1.64 10.39 -12.53
N ARG A 155 1.31 9.15 -12.85
CA ARG A 155 1.32 8.67 -14.24
C ARG A 155 0.39 7.48 -14.41
N LEU A 156 -0.52 7.60 -15.35
CA LEU A 156 -1.37 6.54 -15.84
C LEU A 156 -1.24 6.39 -17.34
N THR A 157 -1.16 5.17 -17.83
CA THR A 157 -1.18 4.84 -19.26
C THR A 157 -2.24 3.80 -19.54
N ALA A 158 -3.00 4.01 -20.61
CA ALA A 158 -3.96 3.06 -21.13
C ALA A 158 -3.63 2.74 -22.59
N ARG A 159 -3.67 1.47 -22.96
CA ARG A 159 -3.51 0.99 -24.33
C ARG A 159 -4.61 0.04 -24.67
N GLN A 160 -5.03 0.05 -25.93
CA GLN A 160 -6.01 -0.85 -26.46
C GLN A 160 -5.45 -1.53 -27.71
N GLU A 161 -5.71 -2.82 -27.83
CA GLU A 161 -5.34 -3.64 -28.97
C GLU A 161 -6.53 -4.50 -29.39
N TRP A 162 -6.65 -4.76 -30.71
CA TRP A 162 -7.67 -5.61 -31.28
C TRP A 162 -7.02 -6.81 -31.95
N GLU A 163 -7.71 -7.98 -31.91
CA GLU A 163 -7.27 -9.20 -32.57
C GLU A 163 -8.49 -10.00 -33.06
N PRO A 164 -8.71 -10.12 -34.38
CA PRO A 164 -8.08 -9.34 -35.48
C PRO A 164 -8.45 -7.85 -35.36
N GLU A 165 -7.81 -7.01 -36.19
CA GLU A 165 -8.26 -5.63 -36.37
C GLU A 165 -9.72 -5.57 -36.82
N PRO A 166 -10.51 -4.60 -36.32
CA PRO A 166 -11.92 -4.46 -36.70
C PRO A 166 -12.09 -4.34 -38.23
N ALA A 167 -12.86 -5.25 -38.79
CA ALA A 167 -13.17 -5.33 -40.21
C ALA A 167 -14.55 -5.94 -40.39
N ASP A 168 -14.95 -6.19 -41.63
CA ASP A 168 -16.17 -6.93 -41.92
C ASP A 168 -16.05 -8.35 -41.35
N MET A 169 -16.99 -8.73 -40.50
CA MET A 169 -17.07 -10.01 -39.81
C MET A 169 -18.32 -10.78 -40.27
N GLN A 170 -18.23 -12.08 -40.26
CA GLN A 170 -19.39 -12.96 -40.45
C GLN A 170 -20.04 -13.30 -39.12
N VAL A 171 -21.30 -13.70 -39.17
CA VAL A 171 -21.97 -14.24 -37.97
C VAL A 171 -21.23 -15.49 -37.49
N GLY A 172 -20.89 -15.50 -36.21
CA GLY A 172 -20.06 -16.51 -35.57
C GLY A 172 -18.57 -16.12 -35.41
N ASP A 173 -18.12 -15.10 -36.12
CA ASP A 173 -16.75 -14.60 -35.94
C ASP A 173 -16.58 -13.90 -34.61
N ALA A 174 -15.34 -13.94 -34.08
CA ALA A 174 -14.98 -13.36 -32.84
C ALA A 174 -13.90 -12.29 -33.02
N ILE A 175 -14.01 -11.21 -32.27
CA ILE A 175 -12.98 -10.16 -32.14
C ILE A 175 -12.61 -9.98 -30.69
N LYS A 176 -11.33 -9.90 -30.40
CA LYS A 176 -10.79 -9.70 -29.08
C LYS A 176 -10.32 -8.26 -28.89
N ARG A 177 -10.76 -7.62 -27.81
CA ARG A 177 -10.31 -6.30 -27.36
C ARG A 177 -9.47 -6.50 -26.10
N THR A 178 -8.20 -6.13 -26.14
CA THR A 178 -7.31 -6.16 -24.96
C THR A 178 -7.04 -4.75 -24.52
N ILE A 179 -7.30 -4.45 -23.23
CA ILE A 179 -7.05 -3.15 -22.61
C ILE A 179 -5.99 -3.36 -21.55
N SER A 180 -4.90 -2.60 -21.67
CA SER A 180 -3.79 -2.63 -20.72
C SER A 180 -3.68 -1.31 -19.99
N LEU A 181 -3.82 -1.34 -18.68
CA LEU A 181 -3.68 -0.19 -17.78
C LEU A 181 -2.38 -0.32 -16.98
N LYS A 182 -1.66 0.79 -16.80
CA LYS A 182 -0.49 0.86 -15.92
C LYS A 182 -0.49 2.15 -15.16
N ALA A 183 -0.17 2.10 -13.86
CA ALA A 183 -0.06 3.29 -13.01
C ALA A 183 1.16 3.25 -12.11
N ALA A 184 1.79 4.40 -11.93
CA ALA A 184 2.89 4.58 -10.99
C ALA A 184 2.36 4.68 -9.56
N GLY A 185 2.99 3.98 -8.62
CA GLY A 185 2.61 4.00 -7.22
C GLY A 185 1.29 3.30 -6.88
N ILE A 186 0.60 2.72 -7.85
CA ILE A 186 -0.71 2.07 -7.69
C ILE A 186 -0.56 0.58 -8.00
N SER A 187 -1.17 -0.28 -7.19
CA SER A 187 -1.29 -1.70 -7.51
C SER A 187 -2.34 -1.92 -8.62
N GLY A 188 -2.08 -2.87 -9.50
CA GLY A 188 -3.06 -3.28 -10.52
C GLY A 188 -4.38 -3.81 -9.92
N MET A 189 -4.37 -4.21 -8.66
CA MET A 189 -5.58 -4.60 -7.92
C MET A 189 -6.50 -3.41 -7.59
N ALA A 190 -5.97 -2.19 -7.57
CA ALA A 190 -6.75 -0.99 -7.29
C ALA A 190 -7.59 -0.49 -8.48
N PHE A 191 -7.32 -0.97 -9.70
CA PHE A 191 -8.16 -0.65 -10.85
C PHE A 191 -9.50 -1.37 -10.77
N GLU A 192 -10.60 -0.63 -10.90
CA GLU A 192 -11.91 -1.25 -11.07
C GLU A 192 -11.99 -2.01 -12.41
N PRO A 193 -12.81 -3.07 -12.46
CA PRO A 193 -13.09 -3.76 -13.71
C PRO A 193 -13.68 -2.80 -14.77
N LEU A 194 -13.18 -2.89 -15.99
CA LEU A 194 -13.71 -2.13 -17.12
C LEU A 194 -15.01 -2.76 -17.59
N GLY A 195 -16.12 -2.32 -17.00
CA GLY A 195 -17.45 -2.76 -17.39
C GLY A 195 -17.77 -2.39 -18.84
N GLN A 196 -18.50 -3.26 -19.52
CA GLN A 196 -19.07 -2.99 -20.85
C GLN A 196 -20.54 -3.37 -20.82
N ASP A 197 -21.38 -2.46 -21.30
CA ASP A 197 -22.80 -2.77 -21.47
C ASP A 197 -22.99 -3.79 -22.60
N PRO A 198 -23.96 -4.70 -22.46
CA PRO A 198 -24.32 -5.63 -23.51
C PRO A 198 -24.76 -4.89 -24.78
N ILE A 199 -24.33 -5.37 -25.95
CA ILE A 199 -24.73 -4.83 -27.24
C ILE A 199 -25.60 -5.87 -27.92
N GLU A 200 -26.82 -5.49 -28.29
CA GLU A 200 -27.73 -6.43 -28.92
C GLU A 200 -27.13 -6.98 -30.22
N GLY A 201 -27.07 -8.30 -30.36
CA GLY A 201 -26.48 -9.01 -31.49
C GLY A 201 -25.00 -9.31 -31.40
N LEU A 202 -24.35 -8.86 -30.30
CA LEU A 202 -22.99 -9.26 -29.95
C LEU A 202 -22.97 -9.96 -28.58
N ALA A 203 -22.50 -11.21 -28.57
CA ALA A 203 -22.20 -11.88 -27.33
C ALA A 203 -20.85 -11.40 -26.79
N LEU A 204 -20.82 -11.04 -25.50
CA LEU A 204 -19.60 -10.55 -24.78
C LEU A 204 -19.10 -11.62 -23.82
N TYR A 205 -17.85 -11.99 -23.97
CA TYR A 205 -17.14 -12.93 -23.09
C TYR A 205 -15.92 -12.24 -22.45
N PRO A 206 -16.04 -11.70 -21.25
CA PRO A 206 -14.90 -11.15 -20.52
C PRO A 206 -14.03 -12.30 -19.99
N ALA A 207 -12.72 -12.23 -20.25
CA ALA A 207 -11.75 -13.11 -19.61
C ALA A 207 -11.42 -12.66 -18.18
N GLN A 208 -10.85 -13.55 -17.38
CA GLN A 208 -10.34 -13.17 -16.08
C GLN A 208 -9.22 -12.13 -16.24
N PRO A 209 -9.30 -10.98 -15.56
CA PRO A 209 -8.25 -9.96 -15.63
C PRO A 209 -6.90 -10.48 -15.15
N ARG A 210 -5.83 -10.05 -15.81
CA ARG A 210 -4.47 -10.32 -15.35
C ARG A 210 -3.91 -9.08 -14.66
N VAL A 211 -3.46 -9.25 -13.42
CA VAL A 211 -2.81 -8.22 -12.62
C VAL A 211 -1.35 -8.59 -12.45
N ASP A 212 -0.45 -7.61 -12.64
CA ASP A 212 0.99 -7.78 -12.47
C ASP A 212 1.55 -6.48 -11.87
N ASP A 213 2.12 -6.59 -10.67
CA ASP A 213 2.71 -5.47 -9.95
C ASP A 213 4.24 -5.64 -9.94
N LYS A 214 4.93 -4.64 -10.46
CA LYS A 214 6.39 -4.57 -10.38
C LYS A 214 6.80 -3.68 -9.22
N VAL A 215 7.58 -4.24 -8.31
CA VAL A 215 8.18 -3.48 -7.22
C VAL A 215 9.66 -3.33 -7.50
N GLU A 216 10.11 -2.10 -7.70
CA GLU A 216 11.51 -1.78 -7.94
C GLU A 216 11.95 -0.62 -7.04
N ARG A 217 12.93 -0.88 -6.17
CA ARG A 217 13.50 0.11 -5.22
C ARG A 217 12.44 0.83 -4.36
N GLY A 218 11.44 0.08 -3.87
CA GLY A 218 10.35 0.64 -3.06
C GLY A 218 9.26 1.36 -3.86
N THR A 219 9.41 1.47 -5.18
CA THR A 219 8.37 2.01 -6.07
C THR A 219 7.56 0.88 -6.66
N ILE A 220 6.24 0.97 -6.57
CA ILE A 220 5.33 0.04 -7.22
C ILE A 220 4.89 0.62 -8.57
N GLU A 221 4.86 -0.19 -9.62
CA GLU A 221 4.15 0.06 -10.86
C GLU A 221 3.20 -1.11 -11.09
N GLY A 222 1.92 -0.85 -10.89
CA GLY A 222 0.91 -1.87 -11.10
C GLY A 222 0.36 -1.84 -12.52
N SER A 223 0.00 -3.02 -13.00
CA SER A 223 -0.67 -3.19 -14.27
C SER A 223 -1.87 -4.10 -14.17
N ARG A 224 -2.90 -3.77 -14.97
CA ARG A 224 -4.09 -4.60 -15.16
C ARG A 224 -4.37 -4.75 -16.63
N ILE A 225 -4.58 -5.99 -17.06
CA ILE A 225 -4.92 -6.33 -18.44
C ILE A 225 -6.29 -6.98 -18.44
N GLU A 226 -7.22 -6.40 -19.18
CA GLU A 226 -8.54 -6.95 -19.40
C GLU A 226 -8.70 -7.35 -20.86
N THR A 227 -9.31 -8.50 -21.08
CA THR A 227 -9.58 -9.02 -22.41
C THR A 227 -11.07 -9.32 -22.57
N LEU A 228 -11.67 -8.70 -23.56
CA LEU A 228 -13.08 -8.82 -23.91
C LEU A 228 -13.19 -9.46 -25.30
N THR A 229 -13.89 -10.57 -25.39
CA THR A 229 -14.14 -11.21 -26.67
C THR A 229 -15.60 -10.97 -27.09
N TYR A 230 -15.79 -10.37 -28.25
CA TYR A 230 -17.09 -10.13 -28.84
C TYR A 230 -17.31 -11.13 -29.97
N VAL A 231 -18.48 -11.77 -29.98
CA VAL A 231 -18.89 -12.72 -31.02
C VAL A 231 -20.13 -12.17 -31.71
N ALA A 232 -20.10 -12.06 -33.03
CA ALA A 232 -21.26 -11.62 -33.82
C ALA A 232 -22.32 -12.71 -33.83
N GLU A 233 -23.49 -12.48 -33.23
CA GLU A 233 -24.62 -13.41 -33.24
C GLU A 233 -25.62 -13.13 -34.37
N ARG A 234 -25.62 -11.89 -34.87
CA ARG A 234 -26.51 -11.45 -35.96
C ARG A 234 -25.74 -10.58 -36.93
N SER A 235 -26.26 -10.51 -38.17
CA SER A 235 -25.76 -9.54 -39.14
C SER A 235 -26.19 -8.12 -38.76
N GLY A 236 -25.31 -7.14 -38.95
CA GLY A 236 -25.56 -5.74 -38.60
C GLY A 236 -24.28 -4.93 -38.54
N THR A 237 -24.42 -3.65 -38.30
CA THR A 237 -23.29 -2.74 -37.97
C THR A 237 -23.33 -2.45 -36.49
N TYR A 238 -22.22 -2.70 -35.81
CA TYR A 238 -22.09 -2.53 -34.37
C TYR A 238 -21.13 -1.42 -34.07
N THR A 239 -21.50 -0.56 -33.08
CA THR A 239 -20.61 0.45 -32.55
C THR A 239 -20.26 0.08 -31.10
N LEU A 240 -18.98 -0.20 -30.86
CA LEU A 240 -18.50 -0.47 -29.53
C LEU A 240 -18.24 0.86 -28.81
N PRO A 241 -18.80 1.08 -27.60
CA PRO A 241 -18.63 2.33 -26.89
C PRO A 241 -17.16 2.54 -26.49
N ALA A 242 -16.79 3.82 -26.40
CA ALA A 242 -15.51 4.20 -25.81
C ALA A 242 -15.45 3.80 -24.33
N ILE A 243 -14.29 3.34 -23.89
CA ILE A 243 -14.01 3.16 -22.47
C ILE A 243 -13.39 4.46 -21.98
N ILE A 244 -14.07 5.12 -21.04
CA ILE A 244 -13.61 6.37 -20.42
C ILE A 244 -13.01 6.00 -19.08
N LEU A 245 -11.78 6.44 -18.85
CA LEU A 245 -11.05 6.25 -17.61
C LEU A 245 -10.67 7.63 -17.06
N GLU A 246 -11.33 8.01 -15.98
CA GLU A 246 -11.05 9.27 -15.27
C GLU A 246 -10.09 8.97 -14.11
N TRP A 247 -9.05 9.79 -13.98
CA TRP A 247 -8.05 9.65 -12.94
C TRP A 247 -7.50 11.01 -12.53
N TRP A 248 -7.00 11.13 -11.30
CA TRP A 248 -6.41 12.36 -10.79
C TRP A 248 -4.91 12.37 -10.98
N ASP A 249 -4.39 13.34 -11.74
CA ASP A 249 -2.97 13.61 -11.84
C ASP A 249 -2.52 14.44 -10.64
N ILE A 250 -1.76 13.80 -9.74
CA ILE A 250 -1.31 14.43 -8.48
C ILE A 250 -0.32 15.56 -8.75
N GLU A 251 0.49 15.46 -9.82
CA GLU A 251 1.50 16.48 -10.14
C GLU A 251 0.90 17.69 -10.84
N ARG A 252 -0.12 17.48 -11.68
CA ARG A 252 -0.81 18.55 -12.42
C ARG A 252 -2.04 19.08 -11.69
N GLU A 253 -2.46 18.41 -10.63
CA GLU A 253 -3.68 18.71 -9.88
C GLU A 253 -4.90 18.82 -10.81
N SER A 254 -5.10 17.85 -11.68
CA SER A 254 -6.18 17.82 -12.67
C SER A 254 -6.71 16.42 -12.93
N LEU A 255 -7.99 16.35 -13.35
CA LEU A 255 -8.61 15.15 -13.94
C LEU A 255 -8.19 14.98 -15.39
#